data_47e3c1270c77850a9f0e68a5bbe02e15
#
_entry.id   47e3c1270c77850a9f0e68a5bbe02e15
#
_cell.length_a   1.000
_cell.length_b   1.000
_cell.length_c   1.000
_cell.angle_alpha   90.00
_cell.angle_beta   90.00
_cell.angle_gamma   90.00
#
_symmetry.space_group_name_H-M   'P 1'
#
loop_
_entity.id
_entity.type
_entity.pdbx_description
1 polymer ?
#
loop_
_entity_poly.entity_id
_entity_poly.type
_entity_poly.pdbx_seq_one_letter_code
_entity_poly.pdbx_strand_id
1 'polypeptide(L)'
;PSSETGLSDAVDCGITVTEIAAMDQPIDVSPETTAAFVGRALRGPLNTPVLVKSFGEFRRRFGDVWSRSSLGPAVRHFFEHGGVRLYIVRVANNARGAMICLPASGSALVLRAVEPGSTEFIRAAVAYEGIEEANDELFNLTLQRINPTTGLIEDQELFSSASFYEDSDKFIGDMLMTSSLARVEHPYPSHRPETTMDAGGRIGSTYVDHVQAGTDGIELSDYDLIGSRKNRTGLFALEQIDSFDVLYLPPPGKGIDTGPAAILAAEMYCRERRAMLIVDPRAEWETAEEALQGVRELGYASPNMLGYYPRMRERGSDDIARPVGGAIAGLLCKLDRTYGPWQDVDQQGLGLQRQLVPAVDVDSEDARLLGRMGLNVISGGRAGRARLRGSVTMGRGSEAHRKFAQLPVRRFCLRVINTIATAARWAVFESDDRSVGERICAQVRTYFDCLHDLGAFADDRFIVECDAGVSVRSAAQDPVITIVLVFHPASCDGSISLTLHLSAAGCRVGSTSFAPSIEHCV
;
A
#
# COMPACT_ATOMS: atom_id res chain seq x y z
N PRO A 1 -60.85 -23.27 18.77
CA PRO A 1 -60.62 -23.35 17.37
C PRO A 1 -59.25 -22.80 17.01
N SER A 2 -58.35 -23.72 16.82
CA SER A 2 -56.94 -23.58 16.50
C SER A 2 -56.79 -23.36 14.99
N SER A 3 -56.00 -22.40 14.60
CA SER A 3 -55.47 -22.22 13.26
C SER A 3 -53.99 -22.60 13.24
N GLU A 4 -53.71 -23.78 12.75
CA GLU A 4 -52.40 -24.22 12.31
C GLU A 4 -52.00 -23.43 11.07
N THR A 5 -50.96 -22.66 11.15
CA THR A 5 -50.25 -22.12 9.99
C THR A 5 -49.05 -23.00 9.72
N GLY A 6 -49.07 -23.61 8.54
CA GLY A 6 -48.03 -24.53 8.06
C GLY A 6 -46.67 -23.86 7.98
N LEU A 7 -45.67 -24.50 8.57
CA LEU A 7 -44.28 -24.29 8.34
C LEU A 7 -43.94 -24.77 6.94
N SER A 8 -43.46 -23.85 6.11
CA SER A 8 -42.80 -24.17 4.83
C SER A 8 -41.50 -24.89 5.15
N ASP A 9 -41.31 -26.08 4.58
CA ASP A 9 -40.03 -26.79 4.56
C ASP A 9 -39.00 -25.96 3.84
N ALA A 10 -38.25 -25.14 4.59
CA ALA A 10 -37.00 -24.51 4.13
C ALA A 10 -35.95 -25.62 4.07
N VAL A 11 -35.41 -25.90 2.90
CA VAL A 11 -34.28 -26.79 2.69
C VAL A 11 -33.11 -26.26 3.53
N ASP A 12 -32.74 -27.00 4.56
CA ASP A 12 -31.60 -26.71 5.40
C ASP A 12 -30.33 -26.89 4.55
N CYS A 13 -29.75 -25.76 4.09
CA CYS A 13 -28.55 -25.76 3.26
C CYS A 13 -27.27 -26.06 4.07
N GLY A 14 -27.37 -26.38 5.36
CA GLY A 14 -26.21 -26.70 6.20
C GLY A 14 -25.28 -25.51 6.49
N ILE A 15 -25.72 -24.29 6.19
CA ILE A 15 -24.97 -23.05 6.50
C ILE A 15 -25.71 -22.34 7.62
N THR A 16 -25.10 -22.30 8.79
CA THR A 16 -25.59 -21.49 9.92
C THR A 16 -24.86 -20.15 9.89
N VAL A 17 -25.59 -19.05 9.65
CA VAL A 17 -25.07 -17.70 9.76
C VAL A 17 -25.38 -17.17 11.15
N THR A 18 -24.32 -16.90 11.91
CA THR A 18 -24.42 -16.26 13.21
C THR A 18 -23.92 -14.83 13.10
N GLU A 19 -24.76 -13.85 13.31
CA GLU A 19 -24.34 -12.46 13.46
C GLU A 19 -23.73 -12.25 14.85
N ILE A 20 -22.46 -11.88 14.87
CA ILE A 20 -21.75 -11.50 16.09
C ILE A 20 -21.59 -9.98 16.05
N ALA A 21 -22.01 -9.28 17.10
CA ALA A 21 -21.81 -7.84 17.20
C ALA A 21 -20.32 -7.50 17.12
N ALA A 22 -19.96 -6.40 16.45
CA ALA A 22 -18.56 -6.01 16.24
C ALA A 22 -17.76 -5.91 17.55
N MET A 23 -18.43 -5.53 18.63
CA MET A 23 -17.87 -5.42 19.97
C MET A 23 -17.54 -6.78 20.63
N ASP A 24 -18.08 -7.88 20.12
CA ASP A 24 -17.85 -9.24 20.66
C ASP A 24 -16.94 -10.07 19.75
N GLN A 25 -16.48 -9.50 18.62
CA GLN A 25 -15.54 -10.19 17.75
C GLN A 25 -14.15 -10.25 18.38
N PRO A 26 -13.50 -11.42 18.35
CA PRO A 26 -12.12 -11.54 18.82
C PRO A 26 -11.19 -10.71 17.93
N ILE A 27 -10.15 -10.15 18.55
CA ILE A 27 -9.10 -9.43 17.82
C ILE A 27 -8.31 -10.46 16.99
N ASP A 28 -8.13 -10.17 15.68
CA ASP A 28 -7.31 -11.02 14.81
C ASP A 28 -5.85 -11.00 15.27
N VAL A 29 -5.34 -12.17 15.61
CA VAL A 29 -3.99 -12.33 16.18
C VAL A 29 -2.90 -12.23 15.12
N SER A 30 -3.22 -12.63 13.90
CA SER A 30 -2.25 -12.69 12.80
C SER A 30 -2.80 -12.12 11.49
N PRO A 31 -3.19 -10.84 11.47
CA PRO A 31 -3.61 -10.22 10.22
C PRO A 31 -2.47 -10.24 9.21
N GLU A 32 -2.79 -10.48 7.94
CA GLU A 32 -1.80 -10.51 6.87
C GLU A 32 -1.05 -9.19 6.76
N THR A 33 0.28 -9.25 6.78
CA THR A 33 1.14 -8.08 6.57
C THR A 33 0.91 -7.50 5.18
N THR A 34 0.56 -6.24 5.16
CA THR A 34 0.26 -5.50 3.94
C THR A 34 1.37 -4.52 3.62
N ALA A 35 1.91 -4.59 2.41
CA ALA A 35 2.88 -3.62 1.91
C ALA A 35 2.21 -2.58 1.02
N ALA A 36 2.84 -1.41 0.89
CA ALA A 36 2.44 -0.34 -0.02
C ALA A 36 3.66 0.16 -0.79
N PHE A 37 3.56 0.20 -2.12
CA PHE A 37 4.61 0.73 -3.00
C PHE A 37 4.08 1.93 -3.77
N VAL A 38 4.86 3.01 -3.81
CA VAL A 38 4.53 4.23 -4.57
C VAL A 38 5.58 4.43 -5.64
N GLY A 39 5.17 4.52 -6.90
CA GLY A 39 6.12 4.64 -7.99
C GLY A 39 5.48 4.73 -9.37
N ARG A 40 6.32 4.68 -10.40
CA ARG A 40 5.94 4.83 -11.80
C ARG A 40 5.59 3.49 -12.44
N ALA A 41 4.50 3.44 -13.19
CA ALA A 41 4.09 2.27 -13.98
C ALA A 41 3.61 2.68 -15.37
N LEU A 42 3.56 1.73 -16.31
CA LEU A 42 3.16 1.97 -17.70
C LEU A 42 1.72 2.46 -17.83
N ARG A 43 0.80 1.87 -17.08
CA ARG A 43 -0.64 2.17 -17.13
C ARG A 43 -1.28 1.98 -15.76
N GLY A 44 -2.58 2.16 -15.68
CA GLY A 44 -3.37 2.06 -14.45
C GLY A 44 -3.69 3.41 -13.82
N PRO A 45 -4.58 3.44 -12.82
CA PRO A 45 -5.06 4.67 -12.22
C PRO A 45 -3.95 5.45 -11.52
N LEU A 46 -3.92 6.76 -11.73
CA LEU A 46 -3.01 7.65 -11.00
C LEU A 46 -3.54 7.95 -9.60
N ASN A 47 -2.62 8.02 -8.64
CA ASN A 47 -2.89 8.46 -7.27
C ASN A 47 -4.08 7.72 -6.61
N THR A 48 -4.28 6.47 -7.01
CA THR A 48 -5.31 5.59 -6.46
C THR A 48 -4.64 4.31 -5.99
N PRO A 49 -4.74 3.98 -4.70
CA PRO A 49 -4.16 2.74 -4.19
C PRO A 49 -4.96 1.53 -4.69
N VAL A 50 -4.31 0.65 -5.41
CA VAL A 50 -4.90 -0.59 -5.95
C VAL A 50 -4.26 -1.78 -5.25
N LEU A 51 -5.08 -2.62 -4.62
CA LEU A 51 -4.62 -3.87 -4.03
C LEU A 51 -4.34 -4.89 -5.13
N VAL A 52 -3.13 -5.45 -5.13
CA VAL A 52 -2.73 -6.56 -5.98
C VAL A 52 -2.26 -7.74 -5.10
N LYS A 53 -2.63 -8.95 -5.51
CA LYS A 53 -2.34 -10.20 -4.76
C LYS A 53 -1.38 -11.12 -5.51
N SER A 54 -0.95 -10.74 -6.71
CA SER A 54 0.02 -11.47 -7.51
C SER A 54 0.72 -10.56 -8.52
N PHE A 55 1.91 -10.96 -8.98
CA PHE A 55 2.59 -10.26 -10.07
C PHE A 55 1.79 -10.30 -11.38
N GLY A 56 1.05 -11.38 -11.63
CA GLY A 56 0.15 -11.46 -12.79
C GLY A 56 -0.96 -10.42 -12.76
N GLU A 57 -1.54 -10.15 -11.59
CA GLU A 57 -2.53 -9.09 -11.40
C GLU A 57 -1.93 -7.70 -11.59
N PHE A 58 -0.74 -7.47 -11.04
CA PHE A 58 0.01 -6.23 -11.30
C PHE A 58 0.23 -6.00 -12.80
N ARG A 59 0.69 -7.03 -13.54
CA ARG A 59 0.91 -6.91 -14.98
C ARG A 59 -0.35 -6.54 -15.76
N ARG A 60 -1.48 -7.14 -15.40
CA ARG A 60 -2.77 -6.81 -16.03
C ARG A 60 -3.19 -5.37 -15.78
N ARG A 61 -3.01 -4.86 -14.56
CA ARG A 61 -3.49 -3.54 -14.16
C ARG A 61 -2.51 -2.42 -14.48
N PHE A 62 -1.21 -2.63 -14.26
CA PHE A 62 -0.18 -1.60 -14.33
C PHE A 62 0.82 -1.77 -15.50
N GLY A 63 0.67 -2.83 -16.26
CA GLY A 63 1.60 -3.18 -17.33
C GLY A 63 2.76 -4.05 -16.84
N ASP A 64 3.62 -4.47 -17.79
CA ASP A 64 4.77 -5.32 -17.48
C ASP A 64 5.95 -4.51 -16.91
N VAL A 65 7.04 -5.19 -16.64
CA VAL A 65 8.30 -4.56 -16.23
C VAL A 65 8.73 -3.55 -17.29
N TRP A 66 8.99 -2.34 -16.84
CA TRP A 66 9.36 -1.22 -17.70
C TRP A 66 10.77 -0.72 -17.37
N SER A 67 11.63 -0.58 -18.37
CA SER A 67 13.04 -0.19 -18.18
C SER A 67 13.24 1.19 -17.54
N ARG A 68 12.24 2.07 -17.64
CA ARG A 68 12.25 3.42 -17.06
C ARG A 68 11.67 3.49 -15.64
N SER A 69 11.37 2.34 -15.01
CA SER A 69 10.80 2.27 -13.67
C SER A 69 11.38 1.12 -12.86
N SER A 70 11.66 1.35 -11.60
CA SER A 70 12.05 0.30 -10.64
C SER A 70 10.84 -0.36 -9.95
N LEU A 71 9.62 0.16 -10.13
CA LEU A 71 8.43 -0.39 -9.48
C LEU A 71 8.11 -1.81 -9.95
N GLY A 72 8.06 -2.07 -11.25
CA GLY A 72 7.75 -3.39 -11.79
C GLY A 72 8.68 -4.49 -11.29
N PRO A 73 10.02 -4.32 -11.38
CA PRO A 73 10.98 -5.24 -10.75
C PRO A 73 10.78 -5.41 -9.24
N ALA A 74 10.52 -4.33 -8.50
CA ALA A 74 10.27 -4.39 -7.06
C ALA A 74 9.03 -5.22 -6.71
N VAL A 75 7.94 -5.03 -7.45
CA VAL A 75 6.69 -5.81 -7.28
C VAL A 75 6.93 -7.28 -7.60
N ARG A 76 7.66 -7.59 -8.68
CA ARG A 76 8.03 -8.96 -9.01
C ARG A 76 8.81 -9.61 -7.86
N HIS A 77 9.85 -8.95 -7.37
CA HIS A 77 10.65 -9.45 -6.24
C HIS A 77 9.82 -9.60 -4.97
N PHE A 78 8.86 -8.71 -4.71
CA PHE A 78 7.97 -8.82 -3.56
C PHE A 78 7.20 -10.16 -3.56
N PHE A 79 6.53 -10.49 -4.65
CA PHE A 79 5.76 -11.74 -4.74
C PHE A 79 6.66 -12.98 -4.80
N GLU A 80 7.79 -12.92 -5.49
CA GLU A 80 8.77 -14.01 -5.57
C GLU A 80 9.40 -14.35 -4.20
N HIS A 81 9.43 -13.41 -3.26
CA HIS A 81 9.97 -13.59 -1.90
C HIS A 81 8.90 -13.81 -0.83
N GLY A 82 7.65 -14.00 -1.23
CA GLY A 82 6.57 -14.44 -0.35
C GLY A 82 5.62 -13.36 0.13
N GLY A 83 5.65 -12.18 -0.46
CA GLY A 83 4.60 -11.18 -0.28
C GLY A 83 3.27 -11.68 -0.85
N VAL A 84 2.14 -11.27 -0.25
CA VAL A 84 0.80 -11.71 -0.65
C VAL A 84 -0.18 -10.56 -0.84
N ARG A 85 -0.01 -9.45 -0.15
CA ARG A 85 -0.87 -8.27 -0.21
C ARG A 85 -0.04 -7.02 -0.44
N LEU A 86 -0.29 -6.34 -1.55
CA LEU A 86 0.47 -5.15 -1.92
C LEU A 86 -0.45 -4.08 -2.49
N TYR A 87 -0.48 -2.92 -1.88
CA TYR A 87 -1.08 -1.73 -2.49
C TYR A 87 -0.07 -1.06 -3.40
N ILE A 88 -0.49 -0.76 -4.62
CA ILE A 88 0.28 0.03 -5.59
C ILE A 88 -0.37 1.39 -5.74
N VAL A 89 0.43 2.44 -5.59
CA VAL A 89 0.07 3.80 -5.97
C VAL A 89 0.92 4.20 -7.15
N ARG A 90 0.29 4.32 -8.32
CA ARG A 90 0.95 4.85 -9.50
C ARG A 90 1.04 6.36 -9.42
N VAL A 91 2.23 6.91 -9.66
CA VAL A 91 2.48 8.34 -9.81
C VAL A 91 3.08 8.64 -11.18
N ALA A 92 2.87 9.83 -11.68
CA ALA A 92 3.43 10.29 -12.95
C ALA A 92 3.66 11.80 -12.91
N ASN A 93 4.60 12.27 -13.72
CA ASN A 93 4.90 13.69 -13.89
C ASN A 93 4.59 14.10 -15.33
N ASN A 94 3.63 15.01 -15.52
CA ASN A 94 3.19 15.50 -16.85
C ASN A 94 2.77 14.39 -17.83
N ALA A 95 2.28 13.27 -17.37
CA ALA A 95 1.69 12.23 -18.21
C ALA A 95 0.31 12.70 -18.74
N ARG A 96 -0.03 12.30 -19.96
CA ARG A 96 -1.30 12.66 -20.60
C ARG A 96 -2.01 11.42 -21.12
N GLY A 97 -3.35 11.44 -21.00
CA GLY A 97 -4.21 10.41 -21.58
C GLY A 97 -4.29 10.52 -23.11
N ALA A 98 -4.56 9.41 -23.77
CA ALA A 98 -4.86 9.38 -25.20
C ALA A 98 -6.13 10.21 -25.50
N MET A 99 -6.19 10.79 -26.70
CA MET A 99 -7.29 11.68 -27.11
C MET A 99 -8.02 11.08 -28.32
N ILE A 100 -9.35 11.00 -28.22
CA ILE A 100 -10.24 10.63 -29.32
C ILE A 100 -11.00 11.89 -29.75
N CYS A 101 -11.15 12.10 -31.06
CA CYS A 101 -11.99 13.13 -31.63
C CYS A 101 -13.13 12.49 -32.43
N LEU A 102 -14.37 12.76 -32.03
CA LEU A 102 -15.58 12.32 -32.73
C LEU A 102 -16.17 13.54 -33.45
N PRO A 103 -16.21 13.55 -34.79
CA PRO A 103 -16.72 14.69 -35.56
C PRO A 103 -18.18 15.02 -35.21
N ALA A 104 -18.53 16.30 -35.19
CA ALA A 104 -19.88 16.81 -34.87
C ALA A 104 -20.16 18.09 -35.64
N SER A 105 -20.48 18.00 -36.93
CA SER A 105 -20.92 19.09 -37.84
C SER A 105 -20.23 20.44 -37.57
N GLY A 106 -18.94 20.56 -37.92
CA GLY A 106 -18.14 21.76 -37.72
C GLY A 106 -17.48 21.92 -36.33
N SER A 107 -17.72 20.98 -35.46
CA SER A 107 -17.09 20.84 -34.13
C SER A 107 -16.67 19.35 -33.89
N ALA A 108 -16.26 19.00 -32.69
CA ALA A 108 -15.97 17.62 -32.33
C ALA A 108 -16.26 17.37 -30.84
N LEU A 109 -16.72 16.19 -30.51
CA LEU A 109 -16.69 15.68 -29.14
C LEU A 109 -15.27 15.12 -28.89
N VAL A 110 -14.52 15.81 -28.04
CA VAL A 110 -13.16 15.43 -27.69
C VAL A 110 -13.19 14.65 -26.37
N LEU A 111 -12.67 13.44 -26.42
CA LEU A 111 -12.57 12.53 -25.27
C LEU A 111 -11.10 12.32 -24.93
N ARG A 112 -10.79 12.38 -23.64
CA ARG A 112 -9.45 12.08 -23.14
C ARG A 112 -9.50 10.91 -22.18
N ALA A 113 -8.59 9.93 -22.38
CA ALA A 113 -8.44 8.79 -21.47
C ALA A 113 -8.17 9.26 -20.03
N VAL A 114 -8.85 8.64 -19.09
CA VAL A 114 -8.68 8.89 -17.64
C VAL A 114 -7.29 8.46 -17.19
N GLU A 115 -6.84 7.30 -17.66
CA GLU A 115 -5.52 6.78 -17.35
C GLU A 115 -4.50 7.29 -18.39
N PRO A 116 -3.47 8.05 -17.97
CA PRO A 116 -2.45 8.48 -18.90
C PRO A 116 -1.43 7.36 -19.17
N GLY A 117 -0.80 7.40 -20.33
CA GLY A 117 0.27 6.47 -20.69
C GLY A 117 0.34 6.22 -22.18
N SER A 118 1.54 5.91 -22.67
CA SER A 118 1.79 5.58 -24.08
C SER A 118 1.21 4.22 -24.50
N THR A 119 0.85 3.39 -23.53
CA THR A 119 0.26 2.06 -23.75
C THR A 119 -1.23 2.01 -23.47
N GLU A 120 -1.87 3.15 -23.22
CA GLU A 120 -3.31 3.25 -23.04
C GLU A 120 -3.98 3.42 -24.39
N PHE A 121 -4.65 2.37 -24.85
CA PHE A 121 -5.34 2.34 -26.13
C PHE A 121 -6.85 2.32 -25.89
N ILE A 122 -7.47 3.47 -26.13
CA ILE A 122 -8.92 3.62 -26.09
C ILE A 122 -9.47 3.90 -27.49
N ARG A 123 -10.68 3.43 -27.75
CA ARG A 123 -11.45 3.72 -28.95
C ARG A 123 -12.92 3.98 -28.62
N ALA A 124 -13.61 4.70 -29.47
CA ALA A 124 -14.99 5.06 -29.28
C ALA A 124 -15.83 4.78 -30.54
N ALA A 125 -17.11 4.48 -30.32
CA ALA A 125 -18.09 4.38 -31.40
C ALA A 125 -19.34 5.18 -31.03
N VAL A 126 -19.93 5.82 -32.03
CA VAL A 126 -21.20 6.56 -31.94
C VAL A 126 -22.26 5.84 -32.78
N ALA A 127 -23.41 5.58 -32.18
CA ALA A 127 -24.54 4.97 -32.83
C ALA A 127 -25.84 5.71 -32.51
N TYR A 128 -26.84 5.58 -33.39
CA TYR A 128 -28.18 6.15 -33.20
C TYR A 128 -29.26 5.07 -33.07
N GLU A 129 -28.85 3.82 -32.90
CA GLU A 129 -29.76 2.68 -32.78
C GLU A 129 -30.68 2.86 -31.56
N GLY A 130 -32.00 2.64 -31.76
CA GLY A 130 -32.98 2.80 -30.70
C GLY A 130 -33.34 4.26 -30.32
N ILE A 131 -32.83 5.25 -31.06
CA ILE A 131 -33.16 6.67 -30.89
C ILE A 131 -34.15 7.08 -32.01
N GLU A 132 -35.24 7.74 -31.62
CA GLU A 132 -36.22 8.28 -32.58
C GLU A 132 -35.58 9.37 -33.43
N GLU A 133 -35.90 9.42 -34.73
CA GLU A 133 -35.37 10.41 -35.67
C GLU A 133 -35.66 11.87 -35.24
N ALA A 134 -36.75 12.09 -34.49
CA ALA A 134 -37.11 13.42 -33.96
C ALA A 134 -36.18 13.89 -32.83
N ASN A 135 -35.40 13.00 -32.23
CA ASN A 135 -34.48 13.31 -31.14
C ASN A 135 -33.05 13.43 -31.67
N ASP A 136 -32.80 14.48 -32.49
CA ASP A 136 -31.53 14.72 -33.15
C ASP A 136 -30.40 15.20 -32.21
N GLU A 137 -30.71 15.39 -30.93
CA GLU A 137 -29.76 15.71 -29.87
C GLU A 137 -29.12 14.48 -29.19
N LEU A 138 -29.78 13.31 -29.32
CA LEU A 138 -29.38 12.12 -28.60
C LEU A 138 -28.48 11.20 -29.45
N PHE A 139 -27.55 10.54 -28.78
CA PHE A 139 -26.65 9.52 -29.35
C PHE A 139 -26.26 8.47 -28.32
N ASN A 140 -25.83 7.31 -28.79
CA ASN A 140 -25.21 6.28 -27.96
C ASN A 140 -23.70 6.34 -28.15
N LEU A 141 -22.96 6.32 -27.04
CA LEU A 141 -21.51 6.30 -27.04
C LEU A 141 -21.02 4.97 -26.44
N THR A 142 -20.18 4.25 -27.16
CA THR A 142 -19.46 3.08 -26.68
C THR A 142 -17.98 3.41 -26.56
N LEU A 143 -17.40 3.20 -25.39
CA LEU A 143 -15.96 3.32 -25.13
C LEU A 143 -15.38 1.92 -24.92
N GLN A 144 -14.19 1.68 -25.46
CA GLN A 144 -13.46 0.43 -25.25
C GLN A 144 -11.99 0.73 -24.95
N ARG A 145 -11.45 -0.04 -23.99
CA ARG A 145 -10.00 -0.19 -23.78
C ARG A 145 -9.54 -1.46 -24.46
N ILE A 146 -8.47 -1.38 -25.23
CA ILE A 146 -7.94 -2.49 -26.00
C ILE A 146 -6.51 -2.79 -25.56
N ASN A 147 -6.20 -4.06 -25.43
CA ASN A 147 -4.83 -4.49 -25.27
C ASN A 147 -4.07 -4.29 -26.60
N PRO A 148 -3.03 -3.45 -26.64
CA PRO A 148 -2.34 -3.12 -27.88
C PRO A 148 -1.58 -4.30 -28.51
N THR A 149 -1.26 -5.31 -27.70
CA THR A 149 -0.48 -6.48 -28.16
C THR A 149 -1.39 -7.58 -28.68
N THR A 150 -2.53 -7.81 -28.00
CA THR A 150 -3.43 -8.94 -28.35
C THR A 150 -4.66 -8.51 -29.15
N GLY A 151 -4.97 -7.20 -29.19
CA GLY A 151 -6.19 -6.65 -29.77
C GLY A 151 -7.47 -6.98 -29.01
N LEU A 152 -7.37 -7.62 -27.84
CA LEU A 152 -8.52 -7.99 -27.03
C LEU A 152 -9.08 -6.77 -26.28
N ILE A 153 -10.42 -6.75 -26.15
CA ILE A 153 -11.12 -5.75 -25.34
C ILE A 153 -10.87 -6.09 -23.87
N GLU A 154 -10.27 -5.16 -23.14
CA GLU A 154 -9.99 -5.28 -21.70
C GLU A 154 -11.13 -4.70 -20.86
N ASP A 155 -11.79 -3.64 -21.38
CA ASP A 155 -12.86 -2.94 -20.69
C ASP A 155 -13.80 -2.28 -21.70
N GLN A 156 -15.08 -2.14 -21.36
CA GLN A 156 -16.08 -1.52 -22.23
C GLN A 156 -17.14 -0.81 -21.40
N GLU A 157 -17.48 0.39 -21.82
CA GLU A 157 -18.57 1.18 -21.25
C GLU A 157 -19.54 1.61 -22.35
N LEU A 158 -20.84 1.62 -22.04
CA LEU A 158 -21.92 2.03 -22.94
C LEU A 158 -22.74 3.14 -22.27
N PHE A 159 -22.86 4.27 -22.96
CA PHE A 159 -23.68 5.43 -22.56
C PHE A 159 -24.83 5.57 -23.56
N SER A 160 -26.03 5.18 -23.15
CA SER A 160 -27.22 5.18 -24.01
C SER A 160 -27.97 6.49 -23.91
N SER A 161 -28.43 6.99 -25.06
CA SER A 161 -29.24 8.23 -25.18
C SER A 161 -28.56 9.43 -24.51
N ALA A 162 -27.27 9.58 -24.67
CA ALA A 162 -26.51 10.74 -24.19
C ALA A 162 -26.84 11.98 -25.03
N SER A 163 -26.88 13.15 -24.41
CA SER A 163 -27.09 14.45 -25.09
C SER A 163 -25.80 15.27 -25.09
N PHE A 164 -25.62 16.09 -26.11
CA PHE A 164 -24.53 17.07 -26.15
C PHE A 164 -24.89 18.41 -25.48
N TYR A 165 -26.16 18.64 -25.15
CA TYR A 165 -26.60 19.84 -24.45
C TYR A 165 -26.28 19.79 -22.96
N GLU A 166 -25.64 20.87 -22.48
CA GLU A 166 -25.25 20.99 -21.07
C GLU A 166 -26.43 21.04 -20.09
N ASP A 167 -27.58 21.53 -20.55
CA ASP A 167 -28.80 21.63 -19.73
C ASP A 167 -29.63 20.32 -19.70
N SER A 168 -29.18 19.29 -20.40
CA SER A 168 -29.88 17.99 -20.45
C SER A 168 -29.53 17.12 -19.24
N ASP A 169 -30.53 16.45 -18.64
CA ASP A 169 -30.32 15.41 -17.61
C ASP A 169 -29.42 14.25 -18.08
N LYS A 170 -29.24 14.12 -19.40
CA LYS A 170 -28.40 13.12 -20.05
C LYS A 170 -27.15 13.71 -20.69
N PHE A 171 -26.68 14.83 -20.16
CA PHE A 171 -25.50 15.47 -20.68
C PHE A 171 -24.28 14.54 -20.64
N ILE A 172 -23.63 14.36 -21.78
CA ILE A 172 -22.50 13.41 -21.91
C ILE A 172 -21.34 13.76 -21.00
N GLY A 173 -21.12 15.04 -20.70
CA GLY A 173 -20.09 15.48 -19.76
C GLY A 173 -20.30 14.91 -18.36
N ASP A 174 -21.54 14.99 -17.86
CA ASP A 174 -21.92 14.46 -16.54
C ASP A 174 -21.93 12.94 -16.52
N MET A 175 -22.46 12.31 -17.57
CA MET A 175 -22.43 10.84 -17.68
C MET A 175 -21.01 10.29 -17.64
N LEU A 176 -20.06 10.92 -18.31
CA LEU A 176 -18.65 10.52 -18.33
C LEU A 176 -17.89 10.87 -17.05
N MET A 177 -18.45 11.64 -16.11
CA MET A 177 -17.81 11.85 -14.80
C MET A 177 -17.63 10.55 -14.01
N THR A 178 -18.50 9.57 -14.24
CA THR A 178 -18.41 8.23 -13.61
C THR A 178 -17.63 7.22 -14.44
N SER A 179 -17.27 7.54 -15.69
CA SER A 179 -16.51 6.63 -16.55
C SER A 179 -15.12 6.31 -15.98
N SER A 180 -14.67 5.09 -16.12
CA SER A 180 -13.30 4.67 -15.84
C SER A 180 -12.36 4.86 -17.04
N LEU A 181 -12.92 5.10 -18.25
CA LEU A 181 -12.17 5.11 -19.49
C LEU A 181 -11.85 6.51 -20.01
N ALA A 182 -12.82 7.42 -20.06
CA ALA A 182 -12.60 8.74 -20.63
C ALA A 182 -13.38 9.87 -19.93
N ARG A 183 -12.94 11.10 -20.18
CA ARG A 183 -13.62 12.35 -19.83
C ARG A 183 -13.79 13.20 -21.07
N VAL A 184 -14.84 14.04 -21.10
CA VAL A 184 -15.01 15.04 -22.15
C VAL A 184 -14.06 16.20 -21.90
N GLU A 185 -13.39 16.68 -22.96
CA GLU A 185 -12.61 17.93 -22.92
C GLU A 185 -13.41 19.09 -23.52
N HIS A 186 -13.22 20.27 -22.97
CA HIS A 186 -13.73 21.51 -23.55
C HIS A 186 -12.95 21.93 -24.81
N PRO A 187 -13.62 22.56 -25.77
CA PRO A 187 -15.03 22.95 -25.77
C PRO A 187 -15.94 21.76 -26.11
N TYR A 188 -17.17 21.79 -25.59
CA TYR A 188 -18.20 20.80 -25.96
C TYR A 188 -18.69 21.02 -27.40
N PRO A 189 -19.12 19.94 -28.08
CA PRO A 189 -19.64 20.04 -29.43
C PRO A 189 -20.97 20.81 -29.45
N SER A 190 -21.21 21.59 -30.49
CA SER A 190 -22.46 22.32 -30.71
C SER A 190 -23.55 21.48 -31.42
N HIS A 191 -23.17 20.29 -31.88
CA HIS A 191 -24.05 19.36 -32.59
C HIS A 191 -23.78 17.93 -32.10
N ARG A 192 -24.73 17.06 -32.35
CA ARG A 192 -24.60 15.61 -32.10
C ARG A 192 -23.38 15.05 -32.85
N PRO A 193 -22.53 14.24 -32.17
CA PRO A 193 -21.45 13.54 -32.85
C PRO A 193 -21.98 12.65 -33.99
N GLU A 194 -21.27 12.65 -35.11
CA GLU A 194 -21.64 11.86 -36.28
C GLU A 194 -21.55 10.35 -35.96
N THR A 195 -22.46 9.56 -36.56
CA THR A 195 -22.39 8.11 -36.39
C THR A 195 -21.09 7.55 -36.97
N THR A 196 -20.47 6.63 -36.24
CA THR A 196 -19.28 5.91 -36.72
C THR A 196 -19.66 4.57 -37.39
N MET A 197 -20.95 4.26 -37.52
CA MET A 197 -21.44 3.04 -38.19
C MET A 197 -21.43 3.20 -39.70
N ASP A 198 -21.03 2.15 -40.40
CA ASP A 198 -21.12 2.08 -41.86
C ASP A 198 -22.58 2.14 -42.33
N ALA A 199 -22.83 2.71 -43.50
CA ALA A 199 -24.14 2.82 -44.13
C ALA A 199 -24.88 1.46 -44.35
N GLY A 200 -24.21 0.36 -44.09
CA GLY A 200 -24.74 -1.02 -44.15
C GLY A 200 -25.27 -1.57 -42.82
N GLY A 201 -25.27 -0.80 -41.71
CA GLY A 201 -25.87 -1.18 -40.43
C GLY A 201 -25.18 -2.36 -39.71
N ARG A 202 -23.96 -2.71 -40.04
CA ARG A 202 -23.22 -3.78 -39.35
C ARG A 202 -22.61 -3.22 -38.06
N ILE A 203 -23.13 -3.69 -36.94
CA ILE A 203 -22.54 -3.44 -35.63
C ILE A 203 -21.12 -3.99 -35.61
N GLY A 204 -20.11 -3.16 -35.36
CA GLY A 204 -18.77 -3.59 -34.95
C GLY A 204 -17.63 -3.30 -35.90
N SER A 205 -17.79 -2.56 -37.01
CA SER A 205 -16.68 -2.31 -37.91
C SER A 205 -16.02 -0.92 -37.79
N THR A 206 -16.60 0.02 -37.06
CA THR A 206 -16.12 1.42 -37.07
C THR A 206 -16.01 2.04 -35.69
N TYR A 207 -15.05 1.55 -34.93
CA TYR A 207 -14.54 2.30 -33.80
C TYR A 207 -13.53 3.33 -34.29
N VAL A 208 -13.60 4.55 -33.75
CA VAL A 208 -12.59 5.58 -33.96
C VAL A 208 -11.50 5.40 -32.90
N ASP A 209 -10.29 5.17 -33.34
CA ASP A 209 -9.12 5.10 -32.48
C ASP A 209 -8.68 6.50 -32.02
N HIS A 210 -7.81 6.56 -31.02
CA HIS A 210 -7.25 7.81 -30.55
C HIS A 210 -6.46 8.52 -31.67
N VAL A 211 -6.68 9.82 -31.84
CA VAL A 211 -5.95 10.68 -32.79
C VAL A 211 -4.61 11.15 -32.21
N GLN A 212 -4.50 11.17 -30.90
CA GLN A 212 -3.28 11.47 -30.16
C GLN A 212 -3.05 10.39 -29.10
N ALA A 213 -1.92 9.69 -29.20
CA ALA A 213 -1.50 8.73 -28.20
C ALA A 213 -1.25 9.42 -26.85
N GLY A 214 -1.50 8.70 -25.77
CA GLY A 214 -1.12 9.15 -24.45
C GLY A 214 0.40 9.22 -24.26
N THR A 215 0.84 9.87 -23.20
CA THR A 215 2.27 10.01 -22.86
C THR A 215 2.53 9.54 -21.44
N ASP A 216 3.70 8.93 -21.24
CA ASP A 216 4.14 8.46 -19.93
C ASP A 216 4.69 9.58 -19.04
N GLY A 217 4.77 10.79 -19.58
CA GLY A 217 5.35 11.94 -18.91
C GLY A 217 6.87 11.90 -18.81
N ILE A 218 7.40 12.80 -18.00
CA ILE A 218 8.83 12.95 -17.74
C ILE A 218 9.26 12.17 -16.49
N GLU A 219 10.52 12.23 -16.13
CA GLU A 219 11.05 11.58 -14.92
C GLU A 219 10.44 12.14 -13.64
N LEU A 220 10.27 11.26 -12.66
CA LEU A 220 9.72 11.65 -11.36
C LEU A 220 10.77 12.39 -10.54
N SER A 221 10.32 13.43 -9.87
CA SER A 221 11.04 14.09 -8.77
C SER A 221 10.56 13.57 -7.41
N ASP A 222 11.26 13.93 -6.35
CA ASP A 222 10.83 13.67 -4.98
C ASP A 222 9.42 14.22 -4.71
N TYR A 223 9.11 15.39 -5.27
CA TYR A 223 7.82 16.05 -5.07
C TYR A 223 6.65 15.29 -5.71
N ASP A 224 6.89 14.57 -6.80
CA ASP A 224 5.88 13.70 -7.42
C ASP A 224 5.60 12.48 -6.55
N LEU A 225 6.64 11.93 -5.90
CA LEU A 225 6.50 10.82 -4.95
C LEU A 225 5.78 11.27 -3.67
N ILE A 226 6.11 12.46 -3.15
CA ILE A 226 5.47 13.04 -1.97
C ILE A 226 4.00 13.37 -2.27
N GLY A 227 3.76 14.11 -3.34
CA GLY A 227 2.43 14.56 -3.72
C GLY A 227 1.83 15.59 -2.78
N SER A 228 0.51 15.62 -2.72
CA SER A 228 -0.28 16.58 -1.94
C SER A 228 -1.31 15.88 -1.08
N ARG A 229 -1.30 16.15 0.22
CA ARG A 229 -2.30 15.63 1.17
C ARG A 229 -3.71 16.13 0.83
N LYS A 230 -3.85 17.42 0.48
CA LYS A 230 -5.12 18.02 0.10
C LYS A 230 -5.76 17.31 -1.11
N ASN A 231 -4.94 16.97 -2.09
CA ASN A 231 -5.39 16.35 -3.34
C ASN A 231 -5.29 14.81 -3.29
N ARG A 232 -4.81 14.24 -2.19
CA ARG A 232 -4.58 12.80 -2.02
C ARG A 232 -3.75 12.21 -3.17
N THR A 233 -2.64 12.88 -3.50
CA THR A 233 -1.72 12.44 -4.56
C THR A 233 -0.40 11.97 -3.98
N GLY A 234 0.38 11.22 -4.79
CA GLY A 234 1.66 10.68 -4.36
C GLY A 234 1.53 9.74 -3.17
N LEU A 235 2.40 9.90 -2.18
CA LEU A 235 2.39 9.18 -0.92
C LEU A 235 1.05 9.30 -0.18
N PHE A 236 0.42 10.50 -0.21
CA PHE A 236 -0.83 10.77 0.48
C PHE A 236 -2.06 10.13 -0.19
N ALA A 237 -1.91 9.53 -1.36
CA ALA A 237 -2.96 8.67 -1.91
C ALA A 237 -3.29 7.49 -0.99
N LEU A 238 -2.32 7.02 -0.20
CA LEU A 238 -2.51 5.96 0.79
C LEU A 238 -3.44 6.33 1.96
N GLU A 239 -3.89 7.58 2.08
CA GLU A 239 -4.97 7.95 3.02
C GLU A 239 -6.33 7.34 2.66
N GLN A 240 -6.48 6.84 1.44
CA GLN A 240 -7.68 6.14 0.97
C GLN A 240 -7.78 4.69 1.48
N ILE A 241 -6.73 4.17 2.11
CA ILE A 241 -6.74 2.83 2.71
C ILE A 241 -6.60 2.91 4.23
N ASP A 242 -7.15 1.92 4.93
CA ASP A 242 -7.16 1.91 6.40
C ASP A 242 -5.76 1.80 6.99
N SER A 243 -4.98 0.83 6.56
CA SER A 243 -3.64 0.57 7.11
C SER A 243 -2.73 -0.16 6.13
N PHE A 244 -1.45 -0.06 6.38
CA PHE A 244 -0.38 -0.85 5.78
C PHE A 244 0.75 -0.98 6.80
N ASP A 245 1.57 -2.02 6.71
CA ASP A 245 2.64 -2.30 7.67
C ASP A 245 4.01 -1.88 7.15
N VAL A 246 4.21 -1.95 5.83
CA VAL A 246 5.49 -1.67 5.18
C VAL A 246 5.28 -0.75 3.98
N LEU A 247 6.02 0.35 3.95
CA LEU A 247 6.09 1.27 2.82
C LEU A 247 7.41 1.11 2.10
N TYR A 248 7.37 1.16 0.78
CA TYR A 248 8.56 1.23 -0.04
C TYR A 248 8.36 2.19 -1.21
N LEU A 249 9.34 3.06 -1.42
CA LEU A 249 9.43 3.97 -2.56
C LEU A 249 10.53 3.46 -3.49
N PRO A 250 10.22 2.60 -4.46
CA PRO A 250 11.22 2.17 -5.43
C PRO A 250 11.84 3.39 -6.12
N PRO A 251 13.15 3.39 -6.39
CA PRO A 251 13.80 4.47 -7.13
C PRO A 251 13.05 4.82 -8.41
N PRO A 252 12.93 6.11 -8.75
CA PRO A 252 12.09 6.56 -9.86
C PRO A 252 12.53 6.05 -11.23
N GLY A 253 13.80 5.68 -11.36
CA GLY A 253 14.36 5.16 -12.59
C GLY A 253 15.65 4.37 -12.38
N LYS A 254 16.19 3.82 -13.49
CA LYS A 254 17.44 3.06 -13.47
C LYS A 254 18.62 4.01 -13.17
N GLY A 255 19.38 3.72 -12.12
CA GLY A 255 20.55 4.53 -11.72
C GLY A 255 20.22 5.84 -11.02
N ILE A 256 18.95 6.11 -10.73
CA ILE A 256 18.50 7.27 -9.98
C ILE A 256 18.04 6.80 -8.60
N ASP A 257 18.52 7.41 -7.54
CA ASP A 257 18.08 7.10 -6.17
C ASP A 257 16.82 7.87 -5.81
N THR A 258 16.05 7.32 -4.86
CA THR A 258 14.99 8.08 -4.19
C THR A 258 15.66 9.20 -3.38
N GLY A 259 15.27 10.42 -3.60
CA GLY A 259 15.91 11.57 -2.98
C GLY A 259 15.56 11.72 -1.50
N PRO A 260 16.35 12.53 -0.77
CA PRO A 260 16.20 12.70 0.67
C PRO A 260 14.87 13.34 1.07
N ALA A 261 14.31 14.21 0.24
CA ALA A 261 13.02 14.84 0.54
C ALA A 261 11.88 13.81 0.55
N ALA A 262 11.86 12.90 -0.42
CA ALA A 262 10.86 11.81 -0.48
C ALA A 262 11.04 10.83 0.70
N ILE A 263 12.28 10.48 1.05
CA ILE A 263 12.57 9.58 2.18
C ILE A 263 12.09 10.19 3.50
N LEU A 264 12.40 11.46 3.76
CA LEU A 264 11.99 12.15 4.99
C LEU A 264 10.47 12.30 5.08
N ALA A 265 9.81 12.66 3.98
CA ALA A 265 8.34 12.73 3.94
C ALA A 265 7.70 11.36 4.19
N ALA A 266 8.26 10.30 3.58
CA ALA A 266 7.79 8.94 3.77
C ALA A 266 8.03 8.44 5.21
N GLU A 267 9.15 8.81 5.83
CA GLU A 267 9.42 8.51 7.25
C GLU A 267 8.38 9.16 8.16
N MET A 268 8.15 10.46 7.99
CA MET A 268 7.13 11.18 8.78
C MET A 268 5.75 10.54 8.60
N TYR A 269 5.40 10.18 7.38
CA TYR A 269 4.14 9.53 7.08
C TYR A 269 4.05 8.11 7.68
N CYS A 270 5.12 7.30 7.59
CA CYS A 270 5.18 5.99 8.23
C CYS A 270 5.06 6.08 9.75
N ARG A 271 5.63 7.10 10.37
CA ARG A 271 5.50 7.33 11.79
C ARG A 271 4.07 7.67 12.18
N GLU A 272 3.39 8.51 11.39
CA GLU A 272 1.97 8.83 11.56
C GLU A 272 1.08 7.60 11.36
N ARG A 273 1.33 6.83 10.30
CA ARG A 273 0.58 5.62 9.92
C ARG A 273 1.02 4.36 10.68
N ARG A 274 2.03 4.47 11.56
CA ARG A 274 2.59 3.36 12.34
C ARG A 274 3.07 2.20 11.47
N ALA A 275 3.80 2.51 10.41
CA ALA A 275 4.36 1.59 9.46
C ALA A 275 5.89 1.66 9.44
N MET A 276 6.54 0.69 8.80
CA MET A 276 7.97 0.66 8.54
C MET A 276 8.28 1.14 7.13
N LEU A 277 9.29 1.99 6.96
CA LEU A 277 9.82 2.41 5.67
C LEU A 277 11.05 1.59 5.30
N ILE A 278 11.06 0.99 4.13
CA ILE A 278 12.28 0.39 3.56
C ILE A 278 13.02 1.46 2.77
N VAL A 279 14.31 1.62 3.09
CA VAL A 279 15.22 2.57 2.43
C VAL A 279 16.33 1.79 1.74
N ASP A 280 16.49 2.01 0.45
CA ASP A 280 17.57 1.40 -0.31
C ASP A 280 18.91 2.10 -0.04
N PRO A 281 20.03 1.35 -0.07
CA PRO A 281 21.37 1.93 -0.08
C PRO A 281 21.57 2.74 -1.35
N ARG A 282 22.37 3.82 -1.27
CA ARG A 282 22.65 4.65 -2.44
C ARG A 282 23.43 3.89 -3.50
N ALA A 283 23.24 4.26 -4.76
CA ALA A 283 23.91 3.63 -5.89
C ALA A 283 25.43 3.85 -5.84
N GLU A 284 25.87 4.96 -5.32
CA GLU A 284 27.27 5.37 -5.18
C GLU A 284 28.05 4.60 -4.10
N TRP A 285 27.38 3.82 -3.23
CA TRP A 285 28.07 3.03 -2.22
C TRP A 285 28.58 1.70 -2.81
N GLU A 286 29.72 1.78 -3.50
CA GLU A 286 30.35 0.66 -4.18
C GLU A 286 31.28 -0.15 -3.25
N THR A 287 31.62 0.40 -2.08
CA THR A 287 32.44 -0.25 -1.05
C THR A 287 31.78 -0.17 0.32
N ALA A 288 32.16 -1.04 1.25
CA ALA A 288 31.69 -1.01 2.62
C ALA A 288 32.10 0.28 3.35
N GLU A 289 33.27 0.82 3.03
CA GLU A 289 33.78 2.07 3.60
C GLU A 289 32.92 3.27 3.16
N GLU A 290 32.58 3.36 1.87
CA GLU A 290 31.66 4.38 1.35
C GLU A 290 30.27 4.26 1.99
N ALA A 291 29.77 3.03 2.18
CA ALA A 291 28.51 2.81 2.87
C ALA A 291 28.57 3.27 4.34
N LEU A 292 29.66 2.99 5.06
CA LEU A 292 29.87 3.44 6.45
C LEU A 292 29.93 4.97 6.53
N GLN A 293 30.64 5.62 5.62
CA GLN A 293 30.69 7.07 5.55
C GLN A 293 29.33 7.64 5.16
N GLY A 294 28.71 7.09 4.12
CA GLY A 294 27.42 7.55 3.60
C GLY A 294 26.30 7.47 4.64
N VAL A 295 26.24 6.41 5.46
CA VAL A 295 25.27 6.31 6.56
C VAL A 295 25.44 7.43 7.59
N ARG A 296 26.69 7.83 7.90
CA ARG A 296 26.94 8.97 8.80
C ARG A 296 26.47 10.30 8.22
N GLU A 297 26.57 10.44 6.91
CA GLU A 297 26.22 11.66 6.17
C GLU A 297 24.73 11.77 5.82
N LEU A 298 23.93 10.67 5.94
CA LEU A 298 22.51 10.68 5.62
C LEU A 298 21.71 11.76 6.37
N GLY A 299 22.16 12.14 7.58
CA GLY A 299 21.52 13.19 8.38
C GLY A 299 20.13 12.85 8.93
N TYR A 300 19.65 11.61 8.71
CA TYR A 300 18.39 11.13 9.26
C TYR A 300 18.55 9.73 9.88
N ALA A 301 17.84 9.52 10.97
CA ALA A 301 17.77 8.25 11.68
C ALA A 301 16.38 8.08 12.27
N SER A 302 15.75 6.93 12.09
CA SER A 302 14.42 6.66 12.62
C SER A 302 14.23 5.19 12.96
N PRO A 303 13.53 4.89 14.06
CA PRO A 303 13.16 3.51 14.39
C PRO A 303 12.10 2.95 13.41
N ASN A 304 11.45 3.78 12.60
CA ASN A 304 10.50 3.35 11.56
C ASN A 304 11.16 3.11 10.20
N MET A 305 12.47 3.20 10.11
CA MET A 305 13.23 2.94 8.88
C MET A 305 14.09 1.70 9.01
N LEU A 306 14.22 0.98 7.92
CA LEU A 306 15.16 -0.14 7.80
C LEU A 306 15.84 -0.12 6.43
N GLY A 307 17.10 -0.51 6.38
CA GLY A 307 17.88 -0.64 5.16
C GLY A 307 18.77 -1.87 5.18
N TYR A 308 19.05 -2.41 4.01
CA TYR A 308 19.96 -3.52 3.80
C TYR A 308 20.96 -3.19 2.70
N TYR A 309 22.23 -3.35 2.99
CA TYR A 309 23.37 -3.16 2.08
C TYR A 309 24.05 -4.51 1.80
N PRO A 310 24.59 -4.77 0.62
CA PRO A 310 24.63 -3.90 -0.56
C PRO A 310 23.39 -4.05 -1.46
N ARG A 311 23.37 -3.30 -2.56
CA ARG A 311 22.51 -3.59 -3.69
C ARG A 311 22.86 -4.93 -4.31
N MET A 312 21.97 -5.47 -5.14
CA MET A 312 22.13 -6.79 -5.73
C MET A 312 22.30 -6.69 -7.25
N ARG A 313 23.03 -7.67 -7.80
CA ARG A 313 23.12 -7.92 -9.25
C ARG A 313 22.48 -9.25 -9.60
N GLU A 314 22.04 -9.39 -10.83
CA GLU A 314 21.66 -10.71 -11.34
C GLU A 314 22.94 -11.50 -11.66
N ARG A 315 22.95 -12.78 -11.27
CA ARG A 315 24.11 -13.67 -11.47
C ARG A 315 24.43 -13.80 -12.96
N GLY A 316 25.68 -13.53 -13.32
CA GLY A 316 26.15 -13.58 -14.70
C GLY A 316 25.78 -12.36 -15.54
N SER A 317 25.29 -11.29 -14.92
CA SER A 317 25.07 -9.99 -15.57
C SER A 317 26.03 -8.95 -15.00
N ASP A 318 26.63 -8.17 -15.91
CA ASP A 318 27.43 -6.98 -15.57
C ASP A 318 26.57 -5.72 -15.42
N ASP A 319 25.25 -5.91 -15.34
CA ASP A 319 24.30 -4.82 -15.16
C ASP A 319 24.53 -4.05 -13.85
N ILE A 320 24.09 -2.79 -13.86
CA ILE A 320 24.10 -1.92 -12.69
C ILE A 320 23.39 -2.59 -11.51
N ALA A 321 24.01 -2.54 -10.34
CA ALA A 321 23.43 -3.04 -9.10
C ALA A 321 22.08 -2.38 -8.82
N ARG A 322 21.07 -3.19 -8.49
CA ARG A 322 19.69 -2.75 -8.30
C ARG A 322 19.30 -2.84 -6.83
N PRO A 323 18.43 -1.95 -6.37
CA PRO A 323 17.86 -2.04 -5.03
C PRO A 323 16.96 -3.27 -4.90
N VAL A 324 16.86 -3.79 -3.69
CA VAL A 324 16.08 -4.99 -3.38
C VAL A 324 15.00 -4.77 -2.31
N GLY A 325 14.62 -3.53 -2.06
CA GLY A 325 13.58 -3.19 -1.09
C GLY A 325 12.29 -3.98 -1.30
N GLY A 326 11.91 -4.25 -2.55
CA GLY A 326 10.76 -5.11 -2.85
C GLY A 326 10.93 -6.55 -2.36
N ALA A 327 12.12 -7.16 -2.53
CA ALA A 327 12.41 -8.49 -2.01
C ALA A 327 12.42 -8.52 -0.47
N ILE A 328 12.98 -7.48 0.16
CA ILE A 328 13.00 -7.32 1.61
C ILE A 328 11.57 -7.25 2.14
N ALA A 329 10.71 -6.43 1.54
CA ALA A 329 9.29 -6.36 1.90
C ALA A 329 8.60 -7.72 1.81
N GLY A 330 8.85 -8.48 0.73
CA GLY A 330 8.31 -9.83 0.55
C GLY A 330 8.80 -10.81 1.62
N LEU A 331 10.09 -10.77 1.95
CA LEU A 331 10.66 -11.61 3.01
C LEU A 331 10.11 -11.27 4.40
N LEU A 332 9.88 -9.99 4.70
CA LEU A 332 9.24 -9.58 5.95
C LEU A 332 7.79 -10.07 6.03
N CYS A 333 7.01 -9.97 4.95
CA CYS A 333 5.66 -10.54 4.90
C CYS A 333 5.67 -12.07 5.10
N LYS A 334 6.65 -12.76 4.52
CA LYS A 334 6.83 -14.19 4.71
C LYS A 334 7.18 -14.53 6.15
N LEU A 335 8.11 -13.78 6.76
CA LEU A 335 8.50 -13.94 8.16
C LEU A 335 7.29 -13.83 9.08
N ASP A 336 6.50 -12.77 8.91
CA ASP A 336 5.33 -12.51 9.76
C ASP A 336 4.31 -13.63 9.68
N ARG A 337 4.02 -14.11 8.48
CA ARG A 337 3.06 -15.20 8.26
C ARG A 337 3.55 -16.53 8.82
N THR A 338 4.87 -16.77 8.83
CA THR A 338 5.42 -18.08 9.23
C THR A 338 5.76 -18.14 10.70
N TYR A 339 6.28 -17.05 11.26
CA TYR A 339 6.86 -17.02 12.60
C TYR A 339 6.37 -15.87 13.48
N GLY A 340 5.71 -14.85 12.89
CA GLY A 340 5.27 -13.64 13.56
C GLY A 340 6.25 -12.46 13.45
N PRO A 341 5.76 -11.21 13.58
CA PRO A 341 6.56 -9.98 13.45
C PRO A 341 7.57 -9.77 14.58
N TRP A 342 7.45 -10.53 15.68
CA TRP A 342 8.36 -10.51 16.83
C TRP A 342 9.65 -11.30 16.61
N GLN A 343 9.75 -12.03 15.50
CA GLN A 343 10.91 -12.88 15.22
C GLN A 343 12.07 -12.10 14.59
N ASP A 344 13.27 -12.51 14.97
CA ASP A 344 14.51 -11.94 14.46
C ASP A 344 14.78 -12.38 13.01
N VAL A 345 15.01 -11.42 12.12
CA VAL A 345 15.24 -11.64 10.68
C VAL A 345 16.52 -12.46 10.45
N ASP A 346 17.59 -12.15 11.21
CA ASP A 346 18.90 -12.82 11.07
C ASP A 346 18.84 -14.29 11.52
N GLN A 347 18.16 -14.54 12.64
CA GLN A 347 18.03 -15.91 13.19
C GLN A 347 17.24 -16.82 12.25
N GLN A 348 16.24 -16.31 11.56
CA GLN A 348 15.42 -17.10 10.63
C GLN A 348 16.11 -17.38 9.29
N GLY A 349 17.28 -16.79 9.04
CA GLY A 349 18.11 -17.08 7.89
C GLY A 349 17.41 -16.83 6.55
N LEU A 350 16.63 -15.77 6.45
CA LEU A 350 15.87 -15.40 5.26
C LEU A 350 16.79 -15.19 4.06
N GLY A 351 16.55 -15.95 3.00
CA GLY A 351 17.39 -15.94 1.79
C GLY A 351 16.70 -15.37 0.57
N LEU A 352 17.44 -14.58 -0.18
CA LEU A 352 17.05 -14.09 -1.49
C LEU A 352 17.09 -15.21 -2.54
N GLN A 353 16.49 -14.99 -3.70
CA GLN A 353 16.55 -15.93 -4.80
C GLN A 353 18.00 -16.14 -5.29
N ARG A 354 18.31 -17.35 -5.80
CA ARG A 354 19.67 -17.73 -6.18
C ARG A 354 20.30 -16.88 -7.28
N GLN A 355 19.48 -16.28 -8.15
CA GLN A 355 19.94 -15.40 -9.20
C GLN A 355 20.42 -14.03 -8.68
N LEU A 356 20.05 -13.65 -7.47
CA LEU A 356 20.47 -12.40 -6.86
C LEU A 356 21.76 -12.62 -6.07
N VAL A 357 22.80 -11.85 -6.41
CA VAL A 357 24.09 -11.87 -5.72
C VAL A 357 24.43 -10.47 -5.22
N PRO A 358 25.04 -10.33 -4.03
CA PRO A 358 25.50 -9.04 -3.52
C PRO A 358 26.45 -8.37 -4.54
N ALA A 359 26.25 -7.08 -4.76
CA ALA A 359 27.14 -6.30 -5.63
C ALA A 359 28.50 -6.04 -5.00
N VAL A 360 28.57 -6.09 -3.68
CA VAL A 360 29.77 -5.89 -2.86
C VAL A 360 29.83 -7.04 -1.85
N ASP A 361 31.01 -7.59 -1.65
CA ASP A 361 31.23 -8.55 -0.57
C ASP A 361 31.58 -7.78 0.72
N VAL A 362 30.81 -8.02 1.77
CA VAL A 362 30.94 -7.32 3.07
C VAL A 362 31.49 -8.32 4.07
N ASP A 363 32.64 -8.03 4.64
CA ASP A 363 33.24 -8.87 5.67
C ASP A 363 32.51 -8.77 7.02
N SER A 364 32.93 -9.59 7.98
CA SER A 364 32.26 -9.68 9.29
C SER A 364 32.48 -8.43 10.15
N GLU A 365 33.59 -7.73 9.97
CA GLU A 365 33.91 -6.50 10.73
C GLU A 365 33.10 -5.33 10.20
N ASP A 366 33.09 -5.15 8.89
CA ASP A 366 32.27 -4.13 8.22
C ASP A 366 30.77 -4.35 8.48
N ALA A 367 30.31 -5.59 8.42
CA ALA A 367 28.93 -5.93 8.75
C ALA A 367 28.56 -5.54 10.18
N ARG A 368 29.46 -5.75 11.13
CA ARG A 368 29.27 -5.33 12.52
C ARG A 368 29.24 -3.80 12.68
N LEU A 369 30.12 -3.11 11.98
CA LEU A 369 30.17 -1.64 11.99
C LEU A 369 28.91 -1.02 11.37
N LEU A 370 28.49 -1.50 10.20
CA LEU A 370 27.25 -1.10 9.54
C LEU A 370 26.05 -1.34 10.44
N GLY A 371 25.95 -2.53 11.07
CA GLY A 371 24.89 -2.84 12.01
C GLY A 371 24.84 -1.93 13.22
N ARG A 372 25.99 -1.46 13.73
CA ARG A 372 26.03 -0.46 14.81
C ARG A 372 25.47 0.89 14.36
N MET A 373 25.65 1.23 13.09
CA MET A 373 25.13 2.45 12.50
C MET A 373 23.64 2.33 12.09
N GLY A 374 23.03 1.15 12.22
CA GLY A 374 21.62 0.90 11.89
C GLY A 374 21.39 0.41 10.46
N LEU A 375 22.43 0.03 9.74
CA LEU A 375 22.31 -0.57 8.40
C LEU A 375 22.58 -2.07 8.46
N ASN A 376 21.60 -2.86 8.03
CA ASN A 376 21.72 -4.31 7.95
C ASN A 376 22.48 -4.74 6.69
N VAL A 377 22.93 -5.99 6.65
CA VAL A 377 23.79 -6.47 5.57
C VAL A 377 23.16 -7.67 4.86
N ILE A 378 23.36 -7.74 3.55
CA ILE A 378 23.06 -8.93 2.74
C ILE A 378 24.39 -9.62 2.43
N SER A 379 24.59 -10.83 2.93
CA SER A 379 25.81 -11.59 2.69
C SER A 379 25.56 -12.83 1.85
N GLY A 380 26.59 -13.30 1.14
CA GLY A 380 26.58 -14.57 0.43
C GLY A 380 26.37 -15.75 1.40
N GLY A 381 25.44 -16.65 1.11
CA GLY A 381 25.22 -17.86 1.88
C GLY A 381 26.15 -19.01 1.45
N ARG A 382 26.40 -19.99 2.34
CA ARG A 382 27.24 -21.19 2.06
C ARG A 382 26.83 -21.96 0.79
N ALA A 383 25.56 -21.90 0.38
CA ALA A 383 25.03 -22.54 -0.83
C ALA A 383 24.94 -21.58 -2.03
N GLY A 384 25.66 -20.46 -2.05
CA GLY A 384 25.58 -19.43 -3.08
C GLY A 384 24.27 -18.65 -3.11
N ARG A 385 23.49 -18.71 -2.03
CA ARG A 385 22.26 -17.94 -1.83
C ARG A 385 22.53 -16.82 -0.84
N ALA A 386 22.25 -15.58 -1.26
CA ALA A 386 22.38 -14.42 -0.38
C ALA A 386 21.33 -14.46 0.74
N ARG A 387 21.68 -14.00 1.92
CA ARG A 387 20.82 -13.98 3.12
C ARG A 387 20.85 -12.61 3.78
N LEU A 388 19.71 -12.25 4.37
CA LEU A 388 19.62 -11.08 5.23
C LEU A 388 20.39 -11.36 6.53
N ARG A 389 21.22 -10.40 6.94
CA ARG A 389 22.01 -10.39 8.16
C ARG A 389 21.74 -9.10 8.92
N GLY A 390 21.55 -9.24 10.21
CA GLY A 390 21.15 -8.14 11.07
C GLY A 390 19.64 -7.94 11.10
N SER A 391 19.19 -7.38 12.19
CA SER A 391 17.77 -7.17 12.51
C SER A 391 17.64 -5.87 13.29
N VAL A 392 18.16 -4.77 12.70
CA VAL A 392 18.20 -3.46 13.33
C VAL A 392 17.46 -2.41 12.51
N THR A 393 16.92 -1.41 13.21
CA THR A 393 16.36 -0.22 12.58
C THR A 393 17.44 0.82 12.33
N MET A 394 17.20 1.75 11.39
CA MET A 394 18.09 2.88 11.14
C MET A 394 18.11 3.88 12.31
N GLY A 395 17.27 3.70 13.33
CA GLY A 395 17.32 4.44 14.59
C GLY A 395 18.44 4.01 15.54
N ARG A 396 19.11 2.86 15.31
CA ARG A 396 20.11 2.30 16.22
C ARG A 396 21.31 3.22 16.48
N GLY A 397 21.73 3.97 15.47
CA GLY A 397 22.81 4.93 15.58
C GLY A 397 22.50 6.16 16.43
N SER A 398 21.22 6.38 16.78
CA SER A 398 20.76 7.53 17.57
C SER A 398 20.43 7.12 19.00
N GLU A 399 20.96 7.85 19.98
CA GLU A 399 20.67 7.60 21.40
C GLU A 399 19.19 7.79 21.73
N ALA A 400 18.53 8.77 21.11
CA ALA A 400 17.11 9.03 21.28
C ALA A 400 16.20 7.87 20.83
N HIS A 401 16.66 7.06 19.86
CA HIS A 401 15.90 5.97 19.26
C HIS A 401 16.37 4.57 19.70
N ARG A 402 17.37 4.49 20.62
CA ARG A 402 17.97 3.22 21.06
C ARG A 402 16.95 2.19 21.57
N LYS A 403 15.85 2.66 22.18
CA LYS A 403 14.76 1.80 22.71
C LYS A 403 14.13 0.91 21.62
N PHE A 404 14.11 1.38 20.38
CA PHE A 404 13.57 0.65 19.22
C PHE A 404 14.65 0.35 18.18
N ALA A 405 15.88 0.12 18.63
CA ALA A 405 16.99 -0.23 17.76
C ALA A 405 16.83 -1.62 17.13
N GLN A 406 16.10 -2.52 17.78
CA GLN A 406 15.82 -3.86 17.28
C GLN A 406 14.59 -3.86 16.39
N LEU A 407 14.73 -4.35 15.17
CA LEU A 407 13.68 -4.37 14.16
C LEU A 407 12.43 -5.17 14.59
N PRO A 408 12.54 -6.42 15.13
CA PRO A 408 11.38 -7.20 15.54
C PRO A 408 10.60 -6.50 16.66
N VAL A 409 11.30 -5.91 17.63
CA VAL A 409 10.65 -5.15 18.72
C VAL A 409 9.82 -4.00 18.17
N ARG A 410 10.40 -3.19 17.27
CA ARG A 410 9.67 -2.06 16.68
C ARG A 410 8.47 -2.52 15.88
N ARG A 411 8.64 -3.52 15.01
CA ARG A 411 7.56 -4.05 14.16
C ARG A 411 6.44 -4.65 15.00
N PHE A 412 6.80 -5.39 16.05
CA PHE A 412 5.81 -5.97 16.96
C PHE A 412 5.00 -4.90 17.69
N CYS A 413 5.66 -3.88 18.26
CA CYS A 413 4.95 -2.76 18.89
C CYS A 413 3.99 -2.05 17.91
N LEU A 414 4.43 -1.77 16.69
CA LEU A 414 3.57 -1.14 15.68
C LEU A 414 2.36 -2.03 15.34
N ARG A 415 2.56 -3.34 15.22
CA ARG A 415 1.50 -4.32 14.98
C ARG A 415 0.48 -4.31 16.11
N VAL A 416 0.93 -4.45 17.37
CA VAL A 416 0.06 -4.43 18.55
C VAL A 416 -0.79 -3.15 18.59
N ILE A 417 -0.16 -2.00 18.41
CA ILE A 417 -0.86 -0.71 18.41
C ILE A 417 -1.90 -0.63 17.30
N ASN A 418 -1.57 -1.01 16.07
CA ASN A 418 -2.48 -0.96 14.93
C ASN A 418 -3.65 -1.94 15.08
N THR A 419 -3.37 -3.14 15.57
CA THR A 419 -4.40 -4.16 15.79
C THR A 419 -5.41 -3.72 16.83
N ILE A 420 -4.94 -3.23 18.00
CA ILE A 420 -5.80 -2.71 19.05
C ILE A 420 -6.56 -1.46 18.58
N ALA A 421 -5.90 -0.53 17.89
CA ALA A 421 -6.53 0.68 17.37
C ALA A 421 -7.67 0.35 16.38
N THR A 422 -7.50 -0.68 15.56
CA THR A 422 -8.53 -1.12 14.61
C THR A 422 -9.68 -1.83 15.32
N ALA A 423 -9.36 -2.74 16.23
CA ALA A 423 -10.35 -3.49 16.98
C ALA A 423 -11.20 -2.61 17.90
N ALA A 424 -10.63 -1.55 18.44
CA ALA A 424 -11.31 -0.64 19.38
C ALA A 424 -12.13 0.48 18.69
N ARG A 425 -12.20 0.53 17.36
CA ARG A 425 -12.96 1.59 16.64
C ARG A 425 -14.43 1.65 17.02
N TRP A 426 -15.08 0.51 17.28
CA TRP A 426 -16.48 0.45 17.66
C TRP A 426 -16.77 1.14 19.00
N ALA A 427 -15.85 1.07 19.94
CA ALA A 427 -16.02 1.59 21.30
C ALA A 427 -16.17 3.10 21.39
N VAL A 428 -15.72 3.81 20.37
CA VAL A 428 -15.78 5.26 20.31
C VAL A 428 -17.20 5.78 20.12
N PHE A 429 -18.09 4.94 19.60
CA PHE A 429 -19.48 5.28 19.30
C PHE A 429 -20.47 4.83 20.37
N GLU A 430 -20.00 4.13 21.41
CA GLU A 430 -20.84 3.64 22.51
C GLU A 430 -20.96 4.69 23.63
N SER A 431 -22.15 4.79 24.18
CA SER A 431 -22.48 5.81 25.20
C SER A 431 -22.22 5.40 26.66
N ASP A 432 -21.94 4.13 26.91
CA ASP A 432 -21.70 3.57 28.25
C ASP A 432 -20.21 3.32 28.50
N ASP A 433 -19.57 4.30 29.14
CA ASP A 433 -18.11 4.37 29.27
C ASP A 433 -17.49 3.21 30.08
N ARG A 434 -18.17 2.66 31.08
CA ARG A 434 -17.57 1.67 31.97
C ARG A 434 -17.63 0.24 31.41
N SER A 435 -18.78 -0.17 30.91
CA SER A 435 -18.94 -1.51 30.32
C SER A 435 -18.14 -1.65 29.04
N VAL A 436 -18.02 -0.58 28.26
CA VAL A 436 -17.20 -0.51 27.04
C VAL A 436 -15.72 -0.69 27.36
N GLY A 437 -15.19 -0.01 28.39
CA GLY A 437 -13.81 -0.16 28.81
C GLY A 437 -13.48 -1.58 29.28
N GLU A 438 -14.37 -2.20 30.05
CA GLU A 438 -14.21 -3.60 30.53
C GLU A 438 -14.21 -4.59 29.36
N ARG A 439 -15.08 -4.40 28.35
CA ARG A 439 -15.16 -5.25 27.16
C ARG A 439 -13.92 -5.14 26.28
N ILE A 440 -13.43 -3.93 26.02
CA ILE A 440 -12.16 -3.73 25.30
C ILE A 440 -11.01 -4.41 26.04
N CYS A 441 -10.96 -4.21 27.37
CA CYS A 441 -9.92 -4.82 28.19
C CYS A 441 -9.93 -6.35 28.09
N ALA A 442 -11.11 -6.95 28.12
CA ALA A 442 -11.26 -8.39 27.96
C ALA A 442 -10.78 -8.86 26.56
N GLN A 443 -11.16 -8.15 25.50
CA GLN A 443 -10.71 -8.46 24.13
C GLN A 443 -9.18 -8.35 24.01
N VAL A 444 -8.57 -7.29 24.54
CA VAL A 444 -7.12 -7.08 24.50
C VAL A 444 -6.40 -8.13 25.33
N ARG A 445 -6.93 -8.54 26.49
CA ARG A 445 -6.34 -9.66 27.26
C ARG A 445 -6.38 -10.95 26.48
N THR A 446 -7.52 -11.33 25.90
CA THR A 446 -7.63 -12.52 25.05
C THR A 446 -6.64 -12.47 23.86
N TYR A 447 -6.48 -11.29 23.26
CA TYR A 447 -5.48 -11.10 22.19
C TYR A 447 -4.06 -11.34 22.69
N PHE A 448 -3.71 -10.87 23.90
CA PHE A 448 -2.39 -11.09 24.49
C PHE A 448 -2.18 -12.55 24.92
N ASP A 449 -3.22 -13.22 25.43
CA ASP A 449 -3.16 -14.66 25.69
C ASP A 449 -2.83 -15.45 24.40
N CYS A 450 -3.52 -15.14 23.31
CA CYS A 450 -3.22 -15.77 22.01
C CYS A 450 -1.80 -15.44 21.49
N LEU A 451 -1.31 -14.23 21.68
CA LEU A 451 0.07 -13.85 21.32
C LEU A 451 1.08 -14.62 22.15
N HIS A 452 0.80 -14.84 23.45
CA HIS A 452 1.62 -15.65 24.34
C HIS A 452 1.70 -17.11 23.82
N ASP A 453 0.57 -17.71 23.48
CA ASP A 453 0.50 -19.07 22.94
C ASP A 453 1.27 -19.22 21.62
N LEU A 454 1.38 -18.15 20.84
CA LEU A 454 2.19 -18.09 19.62
C LEU A 454 3.68 -17.83 19.87
N GLY A 455 4.10 -17.65 21.14
CA GLY A 455 5.49 -17.40 21.50
C GLY A 455 5.98 -15.98 21.19
N ALA A 456 5.09 -14.98 21.24
CA ALA A 456 5.46 -13.60 21.01
C ALA A 456 6.21 -12.96 22.19
N PHE A 457 6.14 -13.55 23.39
CA PHE A 457 6.73 -13.05 24.63
C PHE A 457 7.87 -13.95 25.12
N ALA A 458 8.84 -13.36 25.80
CA ALA A 458 9.98 -14.06 26.38
C ALA A 458 9.63 -14.75 27.71
N ASP A 459 8.61 -14.25 28.40
CA ASP A 459 8.11 -14.78 29.67
C ASP A 459 6.58 -14.79 29.70
N ASP A 460 6.01 -15.48 30.71
CA ASP A 460 4.55 -15.64 30.90
C ASP A 460 3.91 -14.39 31.49
N ARG A 461 4.64 -13.28 31.60
CA ARG A 461 4.16 -12.09 32.31
C ARG A 461 3.86 -10.99 31.32
N PHE A 462 2.58 -10.64 31.23
CA PHE A 462 2.14 -9.40 30.62
C PHE A 462 1.05 -8.75 31.48
N ILE A 463 0.92 -7.44 31.35
CA ILE A 463 -0.07 -6.65 32.05
C ILE A 463 -0.91 -5.94 31.02
N VAL A 464 -2.23 -6.07 31.16
CA VAL A 464 -3.22 -5.32 30.40
C VAL A 464 -4.14 -4.64 31.39
N GLU A 465 -4.01 -3.34 31.53
CA GLU A 465 -4.85 -2.52 32.39
C GLU A 465 -5.60 -1.51 31.52
N CYS A 466 -6.89 -1.38 31.76
CA CYS A 466 -7.71 -0.38 31.10
C CYS A 466 -8.33 0.52 32.17
N ASP A 467 -8.10 1.81 32.04
CA ASP A 467 -8.78 2.82 32.81
C ASP A 467 -9.81 3.49 31.91
N ALA A 468 -11.07 3.18 32.15
CA ALA A 468 -12.19 3.95 31.64
C ALA A 468 -12.38 5.17 32.56
N GLY A 469 -11.30 5.93 32.72
CA GLY A 469 -11.29 7.08 33.61
C GLY A 469 -12.29 8.11 33.13
N VAL A 470 -13.31 8.32 33.97
CA VAL A 470 -14.02 9.60 34.05
C VAL A 470 -12.99 10.63 34.55
N SER A 471 -12.01 10.94 33.71
CA SER A 471 -11.14 12.09 33.94
C SER A 471 -12.06 13.31 33.98
N VAL A 472 -12.08 13.94 35.13
CA VAL A 472 -12.82 15.16 35.48
C VAL A 472 -13.16 15.94 34.20
N ARG A 473 -14.44 15.96 33.86
CA ARG A 473 -15.02 16.66 32.72
C ARG A 473 -14.60 18.12 32.73
N SER A 474 -13.57 18.42 32.01
CA SER A 474 -13.49 19.71 31.33
C SER A 474 -14.44 19.60 30.15
N ALA A 475 -15.41 20.49 30.01
CA ALA A 475 -16.52 20.45 29.05
C ALA A 475 -16.12 20.49 27.55
N ALA A 476 -14.89 20.13 27.21
CA ALA A 476 -14.29 20.22 25.87
C ALA A 476 -13.44 19.00 25.46
N GLN A 477 -13.45 17.90 26.23
CA GLN A 477 -12.65 16.71 25.85
C GLN A 477 -13.55 15.49 25.70
N ASP A 478 -13.44 14.84 24.53
CA ASP A 478 -14.05 13.54 24.25
C ASP A 478 -13.62 12.49 25.28
N PRO A 479 -14.49 11.51 25.60
CA PRO A 479 -14.14 10.41 26.50
C PRO A 479 -12.90 9.67 25.97
N VAL A 480 -11.94 9.42 26.83
CA VAL A 480 -10.68 8.74 26.48
C VAL A 480 -10.57 7.46 27.29
N ILE A 481 -10.50 6.32 26.59
CA ILE A 481 -10.16 5.04 27.21
C ILE A 481 -8.63 4.90 27.19
N THR A 482 -8.03 4.74 28.35
CA THR A 482 -6.59 4.53 28.47
C THR A 482 -6.30 3.05 28.66
N ILE A 483 -5.46 2.48 27.81
CA ILE A 483 -4.98 1.10 27.89
C ILE A 483 -3.48 1.13 28.18
N VAL A 484 -3.08 0.51 29.27
CA VAL A 484 -1.67 0.31 29.63
C VAL A 484 -1.32 -1.15 29.36
N LEU A 485 -0.29 -1.35 28.55
CA LEU A 485 0.23 -2.65 28.16
C LEU A 485 1.67 -2.75 28.64
N VAL A 486 2.00 -3.80 29.38
CA VAL A 486 3.40 -4.13 29.73
C VAL A 486 3.66 -5.56 29.32
N PHE A 487 4.69 -5.77 28.52
CA PHE A 487 5.06 -7.10 28.00
C PHE A 487 6.55 -7.17 27.67
N HIS A 488 7.08 -8.38 27.61
CA HIS A 488 8.45 -8.68 27.28
C HIS A 488 8.51 -9.41 25.93
N PRO A 489 8.83 -8.72 24.81
CA PRO A 489 8.91 -9.36 23.49
C PRO A 489 9.96 -10.48 23.45
N ALA A 490 9.69 -11.56 22.72
CA ALA A 490 10.58 -12.73 22.64
C ALA A 490 12.00 -12.42 22.14
N SER A 491 12.18 -11.36 21.35
CA SER A 491 13.48 -10.92 20.79
C SER A 491 14.07 -9.69 21.48
N CYS A 492 13.69 -9.44 22.73
CA CYS A 492 14.14 -8.27 23.48
C CYS A 492 14.69 -8.68 24.85
N ASP A 493 15.72 -7.98 25.34
CA ASP A 493 16.29 -8.20 26.68
C ASP A 493 15.62 -7.30 27.74
N GLY A 494 14.36 -6.92 27.55
CA GLY A 494 13.67 -6.07 28.50
C GLY A 494 12.19 -5.91 28.22
N SER A 495 11.46 -5.42 29.20
CA SER A 495 10.03 -5.18 29.09
C SER A 495 9.71 -3.81 28.48
N ILE A 496 8.61 -3.78 27.74
CA ILE A 496 8.06 -2.59 27.10
C ILE A 496 6.75 -2.24 27.77
N SER A 497 6.58 -0.97 28.11
CA SER A 497 5.29 -0.41 28.53
C SER A 497 4.78 0.54 27.46
N LEU A 498 3.56 0.31 26.99
CA LEU A 498 2.84 1.14 26.04
C LEU A 498 1.58 1.69 26.70
N THR A 499 1.37 3.00 26.62
CA THR A 499 0.11 3.62 27.02
C THR A 499 -0.63 4.09 25.78
N LEU A 500 -1.83 3.58 25.56
CA LEU A 500 -2.68 3.91 24.43
C LEU A 500 -3.88 4.71 24.92
N HIS A 501 -4.20 5.79 24.24
CA HIS A 501 -5.39 6.60 24.46
C HIS A 501 -6.32 6.47 23.26
N LEU A 502 -7.50 5.91 23.48
CA LEU A 502 -8.56 5.74 22.49
C LEU A 502 -9.58 6.86 22.64
N SER A 503 -9.86 7.57 21.56
CA SER A 503 -10.84 8.64 21.49
C SER A 503 -11.57 8.62 20.15
N ALA A 504 -12.60 9.45 19.98
CA ALA A 504 -13.30 9.65 18.71
C ALA A 504 -12.35 10.06 17.57
N ALA A 505 -11.27 10.77 17.88
CA ALA A 505 -10.24 11.14 16.93
C ALA A 505 -9.27 9.98 16.56
N GLY A 506 -9.43 8.80 17.16
CA GLY A 506 -8.61 7.61 16.94
C GLY A 506 -7.75 7.23 18.14
N CYS A 507 -6.77 6.34 17.90
CA CYS A 507 -5.83 5.86 18.91
C CYS A 507 -4.56 6.72 18.90
N ARG A 508 -4.17 7.22 20.08
CA ARG A 508 -2.91 7.95 20.29
C ARG A 508 -2.01 7.18 21.25
N VAL A 509 -0.73 7.10 20.96
CA VAL A 509 0.27 6.57 21.89
C VAL A 509 0.64 7.70 22.87
N GLY A 510 0.31 7.52 24.14
CA GLY A 510 0.59 8.50 25.20
C GLY A 510 2.04 8.43 25.65
N SER A 511 2.52 7.23 25.99
CA SER A 511 3.89 7.01 26.41
C SER A 511 4.40 5.64 25.99
N THR A 512 5.71 5.54 25.86
CA THR A 512 6.41 4.28 25.66
C THR A 512 7.66 4.28 26.55
N SER A 513 7.78 3.30 27.42
CA SER A 513 8.99 3.11 28.23
C SER A 513 9.57 1.71 28.00
N PHE A 514 10.86 1.62 28.23
CA PHE A 514 11.63 0.39 28.15
C PHE A 514 12.35 0.19 29.48
N ALA A 515 12.16 -0.96 30.08
CA ALA A 515 12.89 -1.36 31.27
C ALA A 515 13.77 -2.55 30.92
N PRO A 516 15.12 -2.44 30.96
CA PRO A 516 16.00 -3.57 30.73
C PRO A 516 15.74 -4.64 31.81
N SER A 517 15.85 -5.90 31.42
CA SER A 517 15.84 -6.98 32.40
C SER A 517 16.96 -6.74 33.40
N ILE A 518 16.62 -6.67 34.66
CA ILE A 518 17.60 -6.67 35.72
C ILE A 518 18.17 -8.12 35.75
N GLU A 519 19.25 -8.37 35.02
CA GLU A 519 20.04 -9.56 35.27
C GLU A 519 20.42 -9.52 36.75
N HIS A 520 20.09 -10.57 37.44
CA HIS A 520 20.47 -10.79 38.82
C HIS A 520 21.98 -10.63 38.94
N CYS A 521 22.44 -9.47 39.43
CA CYS A 521 23.72 -9.39 40.06
C CYS A 521 23.66 -10.25 41.33
N VAL A 522 24.10 -11.50 41.22
CA VAL A 522 24.54 -12.34 42.34
C VAL A 522 26.01 -12.57 42.18
#